data_8efe20e9260cd2feac6c8dec839b7ff6
#
_entry.id   8efe20e9260cd2feac6c8dec839b7ff6
#
_cell.length_a   1.000
_cell.length_b   1.000
_cell.length_c   1.000
_cell.angle_alpha   90.00
_cell.angle_beta   90.00
_cell.angle_gamma   90.00
#
_symmetry.space_group_name_H-M   'P 1'
#
loop_
_entity.id
_entity.type
_entity.pdbx_description
1 polymer ?
#
loop_
_entity_poly.entity_id
_entity_poly.type
_entity_poly.pdbx_seq_one_letter_code
_entity_poly.pdbx_strand_id
1 'polypeptide(L)'
;MGTYKEVDGLRYTMEQLQNSGEKDQFPTGKGDLVASFKYIEDYMNQNCHPNTTLGAALHGDGLLTDHGVEHVKMVIQNAGKLVGDMQYKRLNGYEIYLLLLAIHFHDVGNVCGPQEPEKKIDDIMTALGDRLPLDTPEKVMVSDIATAHGGYADIDHTDQDTLRHLSLIDNCNGIIIRPALLGAILRFADELSDDSTRANRYLNATGQIPSENMIFHAYSAALSPIAFNGNTIAFKYYIPFEQAKNRIPNDTGSFLYDEIIKRLSKCMQELEYCSKYSEGFIRISTLSVEIHIMNPVTTHRPMNTLKFSLRLSGYPNAYAIPEDTLTFKTGEALAAHFATQAEVKS
;
A
#
# COMPACT_ATOMS: atom_id res chain seq x y z
N MET A 1 2.78 19.71 19.77
CA MET A 1 2.04 18.49 20.20
C MET A 1 1.07 17.94 19.14
N GLY A 2 0.97 18.52 17.92
CA GLY A 2 0.12 18.03 16.83
C GLY A 2 0.71 16.90 15.97
N THR A 3 2.01 16.80 15.91
CA THR A 3 2.74 15.93 14.98
C THR A 3 2.67 14.44 15.29
N TYR A 4 2.47 14.04 16.54
CA TYR A 4 2.42 12.62 16.91
C TYR A 4 1.11 11.93 16.49
N LYS A 5 -0.01 12.66 16.49
CA LYS A 5 -1.32 12.15 16.04
C LYS A 5 -1.40 11.90 14.54
N GLU A 6 -0.67 12.67 13.73
CA GLU A 6 -0.71 12.52 12.26
C GLU A 6 0.20 11.39 11.76
N VAL A 7 1.28 11.08 12.48
CA VAL A 7 2.29 10.11 12.03
C VAL A 7 1.97 8.68 12.51
N ASP A 8 1.26 8.51 13.63
CA ASP A 8 1.01 7.21 14.25
C ASP A 8 -0.36 7.12 14.93
N GLY A 9 -1.39 7.51 14.20
CA GLY A 9 -2.75 7.62 14.72
C GLY A 9 -3.33 6.32 15.30
N LEU A 10 -3.00 5.17 14.70
CA LEU A 10 -3.48 3.87 15.18
C LEU A 10 -2.85 3.51 16.54
N ARG A 11 -1.54 3.63 16.70
CA ARG A 11 -0.85 3.35 17.97
C ARG A 11 -1.33 4.27 19.08
N TYR A 12 -1.41 5.57 18.79
CA TYR A 12 -1.92 6.53 19.75
C TYR A 12 -3.33 6.19 20.20
N THR A 13 -4.20 5.81 19.27
CA THR A 13 -5.58 5.41 19.60
C THR A 13 -5.61 4.15 20.44
N MET A 14 -4.81 3.13 20.11
CA MET A 14 -4.68 1.90 20.90
C MET A 14 -4.24 2.19 22.32
N GLU A 15 -3.21 3.03 22.49
CA GLU A 15 -2.69 3.44 23.80
C GLU A 15 -3.77 4.20 24.62
N GLN A 16 -4.50 5.11 24.00
CA GLN A 16 -5.59 5.83 24.67
C GLN A 16 -6.70 4.87 25.11
N LEU A 17 -7.09 3.91 24.27
CA LEU A 17 -8.11 2.91 24.61
C LEU A 17 -7.65 1.99 25.74
N GLN A 18 -6.38 1.54 25.74
CA GLN A 18 -5.84 0.74 26.84
C GLN A 18 -5.82 1.51 28.16
N ASN A 19 -5.43 2.78 28.13
CA ASN A 19 -5.38 3.64 29.33
C ASN A 19 -6.78 4.08 29.82
N SER A 20 -7.79 4.07 28.96
CA SER A 20 -9.14 4.49 29.32
C SER A 20 -9.85 3.54 30.27
N GLY A 21 -9.45 2.26 30.29
CA GLY A 21 -10.12 1.21 31.04
C GLY A 21 -11.55 0.92 30.55
N GLU A 22 -11.89 1.36 29.32
CA GLU A 22 -13.18 1.10 28.70
C GLU A 22 -13.35 -0.41 28.48
N LYS A 23 -14.55 -0.92 28.79
CA LYS A 23 -14.83 -2.36 28.64
C LYS A 23 -14.83 -2.77 27.17
N ASP A 24 -14.55 -4.04 26.96
CA ASP A 24 -14.61 -4.69 25.63
C ASP A 24 -13.62 -4.12 24.59
N GLN A 25 -12.63 -3.34 25.04
CA GLN A 25 -11.58 -2.86 24.15
C GLN A 25 -10.45 -3.89 23.97
N PHE A 26 -10.18 -4.68 25.02
CA PHE A 26 -9.10 -5.68 25.02
C PHE A 26 -9.52 -6.93 25.80
N PRO A 27 -8.93 -8.10 25.50
CA PRO A 27 -9.21 -9.33 26.22
C PRO A 27 -8.88 -9.24 27.71
N THR A 28 -9.75 -9.81 28.54
CA THR A 28 -9.50 -9.90 29.99
C THR A 28 -8.34 -10.86 30.26
N GLY A 29 -7.43 -10.46 31.14
CA GLY A 29 -6.28 -11.29 31.55
C GLY A 29 -5.07 -11.22 30.60
N LYS A 30 -5.16 -10.53 29.48
CA LYS A 30 -3.97 -10.14 28.70
C LYS A 30 -3.27 -8.97 29.41
N GLY A 31 -1.95 -8.99 29.41
CA GLY A 31 -1.16 -7.90 29.97
C GLY A 31 -1.24 -6.61 29.17
N ASP A 32 -0.18 -5.80 29.25
CA ASP A 32 -0.05 -4.57 28.46
C ASP A 32 0.19 -4.90 26.98
N LEU A 33 -0.88 -4.80 26.15
CA LEU A 33 -0.82 -5.08 24.71
C LEU A 33 -0.09 -3.99 23.94
N VAL A 34 -0.02 -2.75 24.45
CA VAL A 34 0.80 -1.69 23.86
C VAL A 34 2.29 -2.04 24.01
N ALA A 35 2.69 -2.49 25.19
CA ALA A 35 4.07 -2.95 25.44
C ALA A 35 4.38 -4.21 24.62
N SER A 36 3.45 -5.16 24.52
CA SER A 36 3.59 -6.37 23.70
C SER A 36 3.77 -6.01 22.22
N PHE A 37 2.94 -5.12 21.69
CA PHE A 37 3.07 -4.64 20.30
C PHE A 37 4.44 -4.00 20.06
N LYS A 38 4.87 -3.09 20.93
CA LYS A 38 6.16 -2.43 20.82
C LYS A 38 7.33 -3.42 20.78
N TYR A 39 7.28 -4.45 21.62
CA TYR A 39 8.29 -5.51 21.61
C TYR A 39 8.32 -6.25 20.26
N ILE A 40 7.15 -6.63 19.75
CA ILE A 40 7.05 -7.33 18.45
C ILE A 40 7.55 -6.43 17.33
N GLU A 41 7.12 -5.16 17.30
CA GLU A 41 7.55 -4.18 16.31
C GLU A 41 9.07 -3.99 16.30
N ASP A 42 9.66 -3.79 17.47
CA ASP A 42 11.13 -3.65 17.61
C ASP A 42 11.84 -4.92 17.09
N TYR A 43 11.30 -6.09 17.42
CA TYR A 43 11.84 -7.36 16.93
C TYR A 43 11.73 -7.48 15.39
N MET A 44 10.57 -7.18 14.82
CA MET A 44 10.33 -7.25 13.39
C MET A 44 11.21 -6.26 12.63
N ASN A 45 11.33 -5.03 13.12
CA ASN A 45 12.14 -3.98 12.50
C ASN A 45 13.64 -4.29 12.53
N GLN A 46 14.13 -5.01 13.55
CA GLN A 46 15.53 -5.35 13.67
C GLN A 46 15.92 -6.66 12.98
N ASN A 47 14.99 -7.64 12.92
CA ASN A 47 15.35 -9.01 12.55
C ASN A 47 14.61 -9.52 11.30
N CYS A 48 13.42 -9.01 10.98
CA CYS A 48 12.62 -9.55 9.89
C CYS A 48 12.60 -8.60 8.67
N HIS A 49 12.14 -7.36 8.83
CA HIS A 49 11.97 -6.42 7.71
C HIS A 49 13.25 -6.09 6.93
N PRO A 50 14.45 -5.99 7.53
CA PRO A 50 15.68 -5.82 6.73
C PRO A 50 15.97 -6.98 5.79
N ASN A 51 15.43 -8.17 6.09
CA ASN A 51 15.64 -9.38 5.30
C ASN A 51 14.57 -9.58 4.22
N THR A 52 13.43 -8.92 4.28
CA THR A 52 12.38 -9.03 3.24
C THR A 52 12.87 -8.48 1.91
N THR A 53 13.48 -7.31 1.91
CA THR A 53 14.08 -6.70 0.71
C THR A 53 15.25 -7.55 0.17
N LEU A 54 16.10 -8.10 1.05
CA LEU A 54 17.21 -8.96 0.67
C LEU A 54 16.72 -10.30 0.08
N GLY A 55 15.70 -10.92 0.67
CA GLY A 55 15.11 -12.15 0.18
C GLY A 55 14.52 -12.00 -1.21
N ALA A 56 13.76 -10.95 -1.45
CA ALA A 56 13.22 -10.61 -2.76
C ALA A 56 14.34 -10.39 -3.80
N ALA A 57 15.47 -9.79 -3.40
CA ALA A 57 16.62 -9.56 -4.28
C ALA A 57 17.41 -10.84 -4.59
N LEU A 58 17.49 -11.79 -3.66
CA LEU A 58 18.30 -13.01 -3.82
C LEU A 58 17.61 -14.10 -4.64
N HIS A 59 16.28 -14.16 -4.66
CA HIS A 59 15.48 -15.23 -5.25
C HIS A 59 14.75 -14.81 -6.53
N GLY A 60 14.75 -13.55 -6.90
CA GLY A 60 13.97 -13.03 -7.99
C GLY A 60 14.79 -12.54 -9.18
N ASP A 61 14.09 -12.27 -10.26
CA ASP A 61 14.61 -11.69 -11.49
C ASP A 61 14.94 -10.19 -11.35
N GLY A 62 15.39 -9.77 -10.16
CA GLY A 62 15.87 -8.42 -9.93
C GLY A 62 15.36 -7.72 -8.68
N LEU A 63 15.94 -6.56 -8.41
CA LEU A 63 15.60 -5.71 -7.27
C LEU A 63 14.18 -5.14 -7.41
N LEU A 64 13.25 -5.72 -6.67
CA LEU A 64 11.92 -5.17 -6.46
C LEU A 64 12.00 -3.86 -5.64
N THR A 65 10.93 -3.11 -5.61
CA THR A 65 10.77 -1.97 -4.71
C THR A 65 10.89 -2.40 -3.25
N ASP A 66 11.31 -1.49 -2.37
CA ASP A 66 11.59 -1.80 -0.95
C ASP A 66 10.32 -2.26 -0.21
N HIS A 67 10.39 -3.42 0.45
CA HIS A 67 9.38 -4.01 1.33
C HIS A 67 9.86 -4.05 2.80
N GLY A 68 10.81 -3.19 3.15
CA GLY A 68 11.41 -3.14 4.47
C GLY A 68 10.65 -2.26 5.45
N VAL A 69 11.40 -1.77 6.45
CA VAL A 69 10.87 -1.00 7.59
C VAL A 69 10.09 0.25 7.16
N GLU A 70 10.57 0.99 6.15
CA GLU A 70 9.91 2.22 5.71
C GLU A 70 8.57 1.96 5.01
N HIS A 71 8.48 0.86 4.24
CA HIS A 71 7.22 0.42 3.66
C HIS A 71 6.18 0.11 4.74
N VAL A 72 6.53 -0.71 5.73
CA VAL A 72 5.62 -1.06 6.85
C VAL A 72 5.14 0.19 7.57
N LYS A 73 6.03 1.15 7.85
CA LYS A 73 5.64 2.43 8.46
C LYS A 73 4.62 3.20 7.61
N MET A 74 4.81 3.20 6.28
CA MET A 74 3.90 3.89 5.37
C MET A 74 2.53 3.21 5.34
N VAL A 75 2.48 1.86 5.33
CA VAL A 75 1.22 1.11 5.43
C VAL A 75 0.49 1.44 6.73
N ILE A 76 1.19 1.48 7.88
CA ILE A 76 0.59 1.89 9.18
C ILE A 76 0.01 3.31 9.10
N GLN A 77 0.75 4.26 8.52
CA GLN A 77 0.28 5.65 8.37
C GLN A 77 -0.95 5.74 7.47
N ASN A 78 -0.95 5.04 6.34
CA ASN A 78 -2.08 5.04 5.41
C ASN A 78 -3.30 4.34 6.01
N ALA A 79 -3.12 3.22 6.71
CA ALA A 79 -4.19 2.57 7.47
C ALA A 79 -4.81 3.51 8.51
N GLY A 80 -3.97 4.25 9.26
CA GLY A 80 -4.43 5.26 10.20
C GLY A 80 -5.23 6.39 9.55
N LYS A 81 -4.82 6.86 8.36
CA LYS A 81 -5.56 7.87 7.59
C LYS A 81 -6.89 7.34 7.05
N LEU A 82 -6.94 6.06 6.63
CA LEU A 82 -8.17 5.42 6.16
C LEU A 82 -9.19 5.23 7.29
N VAL A 83 -8.75 4.78 8.45
CA VAL A 83 -9.60 4.63 9.65
C VAL A 83 -10.09 5.99 10.13
N GLY A 84 -9.22 7.00 10.12
CA GLY A 84 -9.54 8.38 10.44
C GLY A 84 -10.05 8.59 11.88
N ASP A 85 -10.45 9.82 12.16
CA ASP A 85 -11.02 10.23 13.46
C ASP A 85 -12.56 10.15 13.38
N MET A 86 -13.11 8.93 13.40
CA MET A 86 -14.54 8.73 13.24
C MET A 86 -15.28 8.78 14.59
N GLN A 87 -16.15 9.78 14.77
CA GLN A 87 -16.94 9.92 16.00
C GLN A 87 -17.94 8.76 16.25
N TYR A 88 -18.36 8.05 15.20
CA TYR A 88 -19.47 7.09 15.27
C TYR A 88 -19.13 5.65 14.90
N LYS A 89 -17.98 5.42 14.28
CA LYS A 89 -17.48 4.08 13.95
C LYS A 89 -16.01 4.00 14.34
N ARG A 90 -15.68 3.12 15.26
CA ARG A 90 -14.30 2.91 15.73
C ARG A 90 -13.93 1.45 15.62
N LEU A 91 -12.67 1.19 15.40
CA LEU A 91 -12.06 -0.08 15.74
C LEU A 91 -11.96 -0.14 17.25
N ASN A 92 -12.19 -1.31 17.85
CA ASN A 92 -11.83 -1.49 19.25
C ASN A 92 -10.30 -1.60 19.38
N GLY A 93 -9.78 -1.51 20.60
CA GLY A 93 -8.34 -1.50 20.85
C GLY A 93 -7.66 -2.78 20.38
N TYR A 94 -8.36 -3.92 20.50
CA TYR A 94 -7.82 -5.20 20.07
C TYR A 94 -7.84 -5.39 18.56
N GLU A 95 -8.82 -4.86 17.84
CA GLU A 95 -8.80 -4.77 16.39
C GLU A 95 -7.62 -3.94 15.88
N ILE A 96 -7.31 -2.82 16.55
CA ILE A 96 -6.13 -2.02 16.21
C ILE A 96 -4.84 -2.80 16.44
N TYR A 97 -4.74 -3.51 17.56
CA TYR A 97 -3.59 -4.36 17.88
C TYR A 97 -3.38 -5.43 16.80
N LEU A 98 -4.42 -6.17 16.45
CA LEU A 98 -4.36 -7.23 15.42
C LEU A 98 -4.06 -6.67 14.02
N LEU A 99 -4.63 -5.50 13.66
CA LEU A 99 -4.33 -4.82 12.40
C LEU A 99 -2.86 -4.40 12.31
N LEU A 100 -2.34 -3.78 13.37
CA LEU A 100 -0.92 -3.37 13.41
C LEU A 100 0.01 -4.58 13.28
N LEU A 101 -0.31 -5.69 13.95
CA LEU A 101 0.44 -6.94 13.79
C LEU A 101 0.32 -7.48 12.35
N ALA A 102 -0.89 -7.56 11.78
CA ALA A 102 -1.07 -8.02 10.43
C ALA A 102 -0.29 -7.18 9.41
N ILE A 103 -0.19 -5.85 9.61
CA ILE A 103 0.66 -4.97 8.80
C ILE A 103 2.15 -5.35 8.94
N HIS A 104 2.62 -5.74 10.13
CA HIS A 104 4.01 -6.20 10.27
C HIS A 104 4.27 -7.55 9.60
N PHE A 105 3.25 -8.38 9.44
CA PHE A 105 3.40 -9.73 8.88
C PHE A 105 3.05 -9.86 7.40
N HIS A 106 2.36 -8.90 6.77
CA HIS A 106 1.80 -9.07 5.42
C HIS A 106 2.85 -9.43 4.36
N ASP A 107 4.04 -8.85 4.44
CA ASP A 107 5.11 -9.00 3.46
C ASP A 107 6.29 -9.87 3.93
N VAL A 108 6.24 -10.44 5.15
CA VAL A 108 7.38 -11.21 5.68
C VAL A 108 7.75 -12.40 4.82
N GLY A 109 6.81 -12.96 4.07
CA GLY A 109 7.03 -14.07 3.14
C GLY A 109 8.00 -13.74 2.01
N ASN A 110 8.22 -12.46 1.69
CA ASN A 110 9.20 -12.03 0.69
C ASN A 110 10.64 -12.44 1.04
N VAL A 111 10.93 -12.75 2.31
CA VAL A 111 12.22 -13.32 2.72
C VAL A 111 12.50 -14.67 2.04
N CYS A 112 11.45 -15.42 1.67
CA CYS A 112 11.55 -16.70 0.97
C CYS A 112 11.54 -16.54 -0.56
N GLY A 113 11.52 -15.32 -1.08
CA GLY A 113 11.42 -14.99 -2.50
C GLY A 113 10.01 -14.58 -2.94
N PRO A 114 9.85 -14.16 -4.21
CA PRO A 114 8.62 -13.55 -4.70
C PRO A 114 7.49 -14.55 -5.02
N GLN A 115 7.72 -15.86 -4.85
CA GLN A 115 6.72 -16.89 -5.20
C GLN A 115 5.76 -17.11 -4.03
N GLU A 116 4.53 -16.60 -4.15
CA GLU A 116 3.43 -16.73 -3.19
C GLU A 116 3.85 -16.40 -1.75
N PRO A 117 4.41 -15.20 -1.51
CA PRO A 117 4.97 -14.83 -0.20
C PRO A 117 3.90 -14.84 0.89
N GLU A 118 2.64 -14.56 0.55
CA GLU A 118 1.50 -14.61 1.47
C GLU A 118 1.28 -16.01 2.07
N LYS A 119 1.58 -17.07 1.32
CA LYS A 119 1.48 -18.46 1.80
C LYS A 119 2.60 -18.87 2.77
N LYS A 120 3.62 -18.03 2.95
CA LYS A 120 4.77 -18.29 3.84
C LYS A 120 4.64 -17.66 5.22
N ILE A 121 3.59 -16.88 5.45
CA ILE A 121 3.40 -16.15 6.72
C ILE A 121 3.31 -17.14 7.89
N ASP A 122 2.53 -18.21 7.79
CA ASP A 122 2.39 -19.24 8.83
C ASP A 122 3.69 -19.94 9.14
N ASP A 123 4.47 -20.29 8.12
CA ASP A 123 5.76 -20.95 8.28
C ASP A 123 6.73 -20.03 9.05
N ILE A 124 6.73 -18.74 8.73
CA ILE A 124 7.58 -17.74 9.40
C ILE A 124 7.12 -17.51 10.84
N MET A 125 5.81 -17.34 11.07
CA MET A 125 5.28 -17.21 12.44
C MET A 125 5.62 -18.42 13.29
N THR A 126 5.57 -19.62 12.72
CA THR A 126 5.95 -20.86 13.39
C THR A 126 7.45 -20.88 13.70
N ALA A 127 8.30 -20.48 12.76
CA ALA A 127 9.75 -20.41 12.95
C ALA A 127 10.17 -19.38 14.00
N LEU A 128 9.43 -18.28 14.13
CA LEU A 128 9.66 -17.26 15.17
C LEU A 128 9.28 -17.78 16.58
N GLY A 129 8.31 -18.67 16.67
CA GLY A 129 7.95 -19.41 17.89
C GLY A 129 7.71 -18.50 19.11
N ASP A 130 8.42 -18.77 20.21
CA ASP A 130 8.28 -18.04 21.49
C ASP A 130 8.86 -16.60 21.46
N ARG A 131 9.52 -16.19 20.37
CA ARG A 131 9.95 -14.79 20.19
C ARG A 131 8.76 -13.85 19.93
N LEU A 132 7.60 -14.42 19.59
CA LEU A 132 6.36 -13.69 19.42
C LEU A 132 5.46 -13.99 20.62
N PRO A 133 5.21 -13.04 21.53
CA PRO A 133 4.34 -13.21 22.69
C PRO A 133 2.86 -13.18 22.27
N LEU A 134 2.49 -13.98 21.28
CA LEU A 134 1.15 -14.17 20.75
C LEU A 134 0.64 -15.56 21.09
N ASP A 135 -0.61 -15.66 21.53
CA ASP A 135 -1.27 -16.96 21.67
C ASP A 135 -1.76 -17.50 20.31
N THR A 136 -2.24 -18.74 20.31
CA THR A 136 -2.70 -19.40 19.08
C THR A 136 -3.83 -18.65 18.39
N PRO A 137 -4.91 -18.19 19.08
CA PRO A 137 -5.96 -17.38 18.43
C PRO A 137 -5.43 -16.10 17.77
N GLU A 138 -4.50 -15.39 18.39
CA GLU A 138 -3.87 -14.20 17.82
C GLU A 138 -3.04 -14.53 16.59
N LYS A 139 -2.23 -15.58 16.65
CA LYS A 139 -1.42 -16.03 15.51
C LYS A 139 -2.28 -16.36 14.30
N VAL A 140 -3.35 -17.13 14.49
CA VAL A 140 -4.29 -17.49 13.42
C VAL A 140 -4.94 -16.22 12.85
N MET A 141 -5.49 -15.36 13.71
CA MET A 141 -6.18 -14.14 13.27
C MET A 141 -5.25 -13.19 12.49
N VAL A 142 -4.04 -12.99 12.99
CA VAL A 142 -3.02 -12.13 12.34
C VAL A 142 -2.58 -12.72 11.00
N SER A 143 -2.35 -14.05 10.94
CA SER A 143 -1.97 -14.73 9.71
C SER A 143 -3.07 -14.67 8.67
N ASP A 144 -4.31 -14.94 9.03
CA ASP A 144 -5.46 -14.88 8.11
C ASP A 144 -5.63 -13.48 7.51
N ILE A 145 -5.59 -12.43 8.36
CA ILE A 145 -5.72 -11.04 7.91
C ILE A 145 -4.53 -10.66 7.02
N ALA A 146 -3.30 -11.03 7.41
CA ALA A 146 -2.10 -10.72 6.66
C ALA A 146 -2.07 -11.44 5.30
N THR A 147 -2.45 -12.71 5.24
CA THR A 147 -2.50 -13.51 3.99
C THR A 147 -3.52 -12.93 3.00
N ALA A 148 -4.66 -12.45 3.49
CA ALA A 148 -5.73 -11.94 2.63
C ALA A 148 -5.43 -10.59 1.96
N HIS A 149 -4.31 -9.92 2.29
CA HIS A 149 -3.95 -8.64 1.67
C HIS A 149 -3.59 -8.77 0.19
N GLY A 150 -3.17 -9.94 -0.28
CA GLY A 150 -2.70 -10.18 -1.64
C GLY A 150 -2.96 -11.60 -2.13
N GLY A 151 -2.29 -11.97 -3.23
CA GLY A 151 -2.35 -13.31 -3.80
C GLY A 151 -3.66 -13.65 -4.49
N TYR A 152 -3.95 -14.93 -4.55
CA TYR A 152 -5.11 -15.50 -5.22
C TYR A 152 -5.91 -16.40 -4.27
N ALA A 153 -7.22 -16.34 -4.42
CA ALA A 153 -8.18 -17.14 -3.65
C ALA A 153 -8.32 -18.57 -4.20
N ASP A 154 -7.82 -18.83 -5.40
CA ASP A 154 -7.90 -20.12 -6.10
C ASP A 154 -6.51 -20.63 -6.53
N ILE A 155 -6.43 -21.93 -6.81
CA ILE A 155 -5.18 -22.60 -7.24
C ILE A 155 -4.81 -22.20 -8.68
N ASP A 156 -5.79 -21.84 -9.50
CA ASP A 156 -5.58 -21.50 -10.91
C ASP A 156 -5.11 -20.04 -11.11
N HIS A 157 -4.93 -19.29 -10.02
CA HIS A 157 -4.48 -17.88 -10.00
C HIS A 157 -5.36 -16.95 -10.86
N THR A 158 -6.68 -17.17 -10.81
CA THR A 158 -7.66 -16.36 -11.57
C THR A 158 -8.52 -15.49 -10.69
N ASP A 159 -8.67 -15.81 -9.40
CA ASP A 159 -9.52 -15.12 -8.46
C ASP A 159 -8.72 -14.41 -7.37
N GLN A 160 -8.81 -13.09 -7.33
CA GLN A 160 -8.13 -12.23 -6.34
C GLN A 160 -9.06 -11.78 -5.19
N ASP A 161 -10.27 -12.37 -5.07
CA ASP A 161 -11.21 -12.08 -3.97
C ASP A 161 -10.80 -12.82 -2.68
N THR A 162 -9.63 -12.48 -2.16
CA THR A 162 -9.06 -13.13 -0.96
C THR A 162 -9.77 -12.75 0.33
N LEU A 163 -10.35 -11.54 0.41
CA LEU A 163 -11.08 -11.06 1.60
C LEU A 163 -12.35 -11.86 1.87
N ARG A 164 -12.92 -12.53 0.87
CA ARG A 164 -14.12 -13.40 1.07
C ARG A 164 -13.87 -14.60 1.99
N HIS A 165 -12.60 -14.99 2.17
CA HIS A 165 -12.24 -16.08 3.07
C HIS A 165 -12.19 -15.63 4.54
N LEU A 166 -12.20 -14.33 4.81
CA LEU A 166 -12.25 -13.79 6.15
C LEU A 166 -13.69 -13.68 6.66
N SER A 167 -13.90 -14.03 7.92
CA SER A 167 -15.18 -13.82 8.59
C SER A 167 -15.51 -12.32 8.66
N LEU A 168 -16.80 -11.98 8.48
CA LEU A 168 -17.26 -10.60 8.71
C LEU A 168 -17.20 -10.24 10.20
N ILE A 169 -17.53 -11.21 11.07
CA ILE A 169 -17.49 -11.08 12.53
C ILE A 169 -16.90 -12.38 13.08
N ASP A 170 -15.97 -12.26 14.02
CA ASP A 170 -15.37 -13.38 14.72
C ASP A 170 -15.12 -13.02 16.19
N ASN A 171 -14.69 -13.98 16.99
CA ASN A 171 -14.35 -13.80 18.39
C ASN A 171 -12.90 -14.24 18.62
N CYS A 172 -12.03 -13.29 18.99
CA CYS A 172 -10.67 -13.58 19.40
C CYS A 172 -10.50 -13.24 20.88
N ASN A 173 -10.21 -14.24 21.70
CA ASN A 173 -9.99 -14.09 23.15
C ASN A 173 -11.14 -13.35 23.89
N GLY A 174 -12.39 -13.56 23.48
CA GLY A 174 -13.56 -12.95 24.09
C GLY A 174 -13.93 -11.55 23.56
N ILE A 175 -13.16 -11.00 22.62
CA ILE A 175 -13.44 -9.72 21.97
C ILE A 175 -13.97 -9.97 20.55
N ILE A 176 -14.99 -9.24 20.16
CA ILE A 176 -15.53 -9.26 18.80
C ILE A 176 -14.56 -8.54 17.85
N ILE A 177 -14.19 -9.23 16.79
CA ILE A 177 -13.27 -8.77 15.76
C ILE A 177 -13.97 -8.84 14.39
N ARG A 178 -13.59 -7.96 13.49
CA ARG A 178 -14.08 -7.92 12.10
C ARG A 178 -12.93 -8.18 11.11
N PRO A 179 -12.53 -9.45 10.93
CA PRO A 179 -11.34 -9.79 10.14
C PRO A 179 -11.38 -9.25 8.71
N ALA A 180 -12.53 -9.37 8.01
CA ALA A 180 -12.68 -8.87 6.64
C ALA A 180 -12.51 -7.35 6.54
N LEU A 181 -12.99 -6.60 7.55
CA LEU A 181 -12.75 -5.16 7.65
C LEU A 181 -11.26 -4.84 7.83
N LEU A 182 -10.58 -5.55 8.74
CA LEU A 182 -9.15 -5.34 9.00
C LEU A 182 -8.31 -5.69 7.77
N GLY A 183 -8.64 -6.79 7.08
CA GLY A 183 -8.00 -7.18 5.82
C GLY A 183 -8.21 -6.13 4.70
N ALA A 184 -9.42 -5.56 4.59
CA ALA A 184 -9.71 -4.52 3.62
C ALA A 184 -8.92 -3.22 3.89
N ILE A 185 -8.78 -2.83 5.17
CA ILE A 185 -7.97 -1.68 5.57
C ILE A 185 -6.50 -1.92 5.25
N LEU A 186 -5.95 -3.09 5.61
CA LEU A 186 -4.57 -3.47 5.31
C LEU A 186 -4.32 -3.45 3.81
N ARG A 187 -5.11 -4.19 3.03
CA ARG A 187 -4.94 -4.32 1.57
C ARG A 187 -4.97 -2.97 0.86
N PHE A 188 -5.91 -2.10 1.20
CA PHE A 188 -5.98 -0.80 0.57
C PHE A 188 -4.90 0.16 1.08
N ALA A 189 -4.50 0.08 2.35
CA ALA A 189 -3.37 0.85 2.88
C ALA A 189 -2.05 0.47 2.22
N ASP A 190 -1.84 -0.82 1.94
CA ASP A 190 -0.69 -1.32 1.20
C ASP A 190 -0.68 -0.82 -0.25
N GLU A 191 -1.79 -0.93 -0.99
CA GLU A 191 -1.93 -0.38 -2.35
C GLU A 191 -1.59 1.12 -2.43
N LEU A 192 -1.84 1.88 -1.36
CA LEU A 192 -1.51 3.30 -1.27
C LEU A 192 -0.06 3.57 -0.85
N SER A 193 0.72 2.54 -0.53
CA SER A 193 2.06 2.68 0.05
C SER A 193 3.17 2.49 -0.97
N ASP A 194 3.00 3.08 -2.16
CA ASP A 194 3.94 3.01 -3.27
C ASP A 194 4.36 4.43 -3.67
N ASP A 195 5.43 4.96 -3.08
CA ASP A 195 5.94 6.30 -3.35
C ASP A 195 7.47 6.33 -3.57
N SER A 196 8.02 7.54 -3.64
CA SER A 196 9.43 7.77 -3.91
C SER A 196 10.40 7.18 -2.87
N THR A 197 9.93 6.76 -1.69
CA THR A 197 10.78 6.11 -0.68
C THR A 197 11.12 4.68 -1.06
N ARG A 198 10.26 4.02 -1.87
CA ARG A 198 10.49 2.66 -2.39
C ARG A 198 11.45 2.61 -3.57
N ALA A 199 11.73 3.75 -4.22
CA ALA A 199 12.69 3.82 -5.33
C ALA A 199 14.12 3.76 -4.80
N ASN A 200 14.87 2.73 -5.17
CA ASN A 200 16.27 2.67 -4.82
C ASN A 200 17.10 3.61 -5.72
N ARG A 201 17.25 4.85 -5.25
CA ARG A 201 17.96 5.93 -5.99
C ARG A 201 19.42 5.60 -6.24
N TYR A 202 20.07 4.92 -5.30
CA TYR A 202 21.48 4.55 -5.44
C TYR A 202 21.68 3.49 -6.52
N LEU A 203 20.89 2.42 -6.49
CA LEU A 203 20.98 1.36 -7.50
C LEU A 203 20.56 1.84 -8.88
N ASN A 204 19.57 2.75 -8.95
CA ASN A 204 19.20 3.39 -10.20
C ASN A 204 20.35 4.24 -10.76
N ALA A 205 21.00 5.05 -9.92
CA ALA A 205 22.13 5.89 -10.33
C ALA A 205 23.37 5.08 -10.75
N THR A 206 23.57 3.87 -10.21
CA THR A 206 24.68 2.98 -10.54
C THR A 206 24.37 2.00 -11.68
N GLY A 207 23.16 2.04 -12.25
CA GLY A 207 22.75 1.15 -13.34
C GLY A 207 22.64 -0.32 -12.93
N GLN A 208 22.41 -0.60 -11.66
CA GLN A 208 22.31 -1.96 -11.12
C GLN A 208 20.87 -2.50 -11.07
N ILE A 209 19.88 -1.70 -11.47
CA ILE A 209 18.49 -2.14 -11.57
C ILE A 209 18.32 -2.91 -12.89
N PRO A 210 17.82 -4.15 -12.86
CA PRO A 210 17.47 -4.89 -14.06
C PRO A 210 16.48 -4.12 -14.94
N SER A 211 16.61 -4.29 -16.26
CA SER A 211 15.81 -3.53 -17.23
C SER A 211 14.32 -3.70 -17.04
N GLU A 212 13.86 -4.92 -16.71
CA GLU A 212 12.47 -5.25 -16.44
C GLU A 212 11.87 -4.47 -15.26
N ASN A 213 12.69 -4.10 -14.28
CA ASN A 213 12.26 -3.39 -13.07
C ASN A 213 12.40 -1.86 -13.16
N MET A 214 13.05 -1.33 -14.16
CA MET A 214 13.28 0.11 -14.33
C MET A 214 11.98 0.91 -14.33
N ILE A 215 10.92 0.38 -14.93
CA ILE A 215 9.62 1.05 -15.00
C ILE A 215 9.00 1.26 -13.61
N PHE A 216 9.13 0.29 -12.71
CA PHE A 216 8.58 0.36 -11.34
C PHE A 216 9.36 1.37 -10.50
N HIS A 217 10.68 1.40 -10.63
CA HIS A 217 11.50 2.42 -9.97
C HIS A 217 11.27 3.83 -10.53
N ALA A 218 11.04 3.97 -11.84
CA ALA A 218 10.68 5.25 -12.45
C ALA A 218 9.31 5.74 -11.95
N TYR A 219 8.34 4.82 -11.83
CA TYR A 219 7.03 5.12 -11.27
C TYR A 219 7.12 5.61 -9.82
N SER A 220 7.76 4.84 -8.94
CA SER A 220 7.92 5.22 -7.53
C SER A 220 8.69 6.54 -7.40
N ALA A 221 9.75 6.74 -8.18
CA ALA A 221 10.53 7.99 -8.15
C ALA A 221 9.71 9.23 -8.59
N ALA A 222 8.73 9.04 -9.47
CA ALA A 222 7.87 10.12 -9.95
C ALA A 222 6.76 10.49 -8.97
N LEU A 223 6.31 9.55 -8.13
CA LEU A 223 5.19 9.74 -7.21
C LEU A 223 5.63 10.48 -5.94
N SER A 224 4.95 11.58 -5.63
CA SER A 224 5.06 12.25 -4.33
C SER A 224 4.22 11.55 -3.27
N PRO A 225 4.52 11.74 -1.97
CA PRO A 225 3.66 11.27 -0.90
C PRO A 225 2.20 11.69 -1.13
N ILE A 226 1.29 10.72 -1.02
CA ILE A 226 -0.14 10.96 -1.25
C ILE A 226 -0.75 11.81 -0.13
N ALA A 227 -1.72 12.63 -0.49
CA ALA A 227 -2.45 13.48 0.45
C ALA A 227 -3.92 13.07 0.54
N PHE A 228 -4.44 12.98 1.76
CA PHE A 228 -5.84 12.71 2.05
C PHE A 228 -6.58 14.03 2.31
N ASN A 229 -7.72 14.21 1.67
CA ASN A 229 -8.58 15.37 1.85
C ASN A 229 -10.06 14.95 1.80
N GLY A 230 -10.65 14.71 2.96
CA GLY A 230 -12.02 14.20 3.07
C GLY A 230 -12.16 12.84 2.39
N ASN A 231 -13.00 12.76 1.36
CA ASN A 231 -13.23 11.55 0.56
C ASN A 231 -12.34 11.46 -0.69
N THR A 232 -11.28 12.26 -0.76
CA THR A 232 -10.40 12.34 -1.91
C THR A 232 -8.97 12.00 -1.50
N ILE A 233 -8.30 11.16 -2.30
CA ILE A 233 -6.84 10.99 -2.26
C ILE A 233 -6.24 11.76 -3.43
N ALA A 234 -5.22 12.59 -3.15
CA ALA A 234 -4.50 13.35 -4.16
C ALA A 234 -3.17 12.69 -4.50
N PHE A 235 -3.00 12.37 -5.77
CA PHE A 235 -1.76 11.86 -6.36
C PHE A 235 -1.07 12.96 -7.15
N LYS A 236 0.23 13.13 -6.92
CA LYS A 236 1.08 14.06 -7.69
C LYS A 236 2.29 13.33 -8.22
N TYR A 237 2.48 13.43 -9.52
CA TYR A 237 3.62 12.85 -10.21
C TYR A 237 4.49 13.96 -10.80
N TYR A 238 5.81 13.80 -10.67
CA TYR A 238 6.79 14.69 -11.29
C TYR A 238 7.63 13.87 -12.27
N ILE A 239 7.30 13.97 -13.55
CA ILE A 239 7.92 13.19 -14.63
C ILE A 239 9.00 14.03 -15.30
N PRO A 240 10.27 13.60 -15.33
CA PRO A 240 11.29 14.23 -16.18
C PRO A 240 10.85 14.25 -17.64
N PHE A 241 11.14 15.33 -18.36
CA PHE A 241 10.73 15.51 -19.76
C PHE A 241 11.15 14.31 -20.64
N GLU A 242 12.37 13.83 -20.47
CA GLU A 242 12.88 12.69 -21.25
C GLU A 242 12.09 11.40 -20.99
N GLN A 243 11.59 11.17 -19.77
CA GLN A 243 10.75 10.01 -19.44
C GLN A 243 9.29 10.18 -19.92
N ALA A 244 8.83 11.42 -20.12
CA ALA A 244 7.53 11.67 -20.74
C ALA A 244 7.55 11.48 -22.26
N LYS A 245 8.71 11.73 -22.89
CA LYS A 245 8.91 11.66 -24.33
C LYS A 245 9.34 10.28 -24.83
N ASN A 246 10.10 9.56 -24.02
CA ASN A 246 10.73 8.30 -24.42
C ASN A 246 10.18 7.12 -23.62
N ARG A 247 10.28 5.94 -24.22
CA ARG A 247 9.97 4.68 -23.51
C ARG A 247 11.04 4.40 -22.47
N ILE A 248 10.64 3.87 -21.32
CA ILE A 248 11.59 3.39 -20.30
C ILE A 248 12.22 2.11 -20.83
N PRO A 249 13.54 1.96 -20.76
CA PRO A 249 14.21 0.70 -21.09
C PRO A 249 13.75 -0.42 -20.13
N ASN A 250 12.86 -1.26 -20.59
CA ASN A 250 12.39 -2.48 -19.94
C ASN A 250 12.01 -3.49 -21.03
N ASP A 251 11.67 -4.72 -20.67
CA ASP A 251 11.34 -5.77 -21.62
C ASP A 251 10.19 -5.40 -22.57
N THR A 252 9.22 -4.61 -22.09
CA THR A 252 8.07 -4.18 -22.89
C THR A 252 8.28 -2.84 -23.60
N GLY A 253 9.34 -2.08 -23.25
CA GLY A 253 9.57 -0.73 -23.76
C GLY A 253 8.39 0.20 -23.49
N SER A 254 7.86 0.21 -22.27
CA SER A 254 6.66 0.93 -21.87
C SER A 254 6.93 2.42 -21.62
N PHE A 255 5.91 3.26 -21.80
CA PHE A 255 5.96 4.64 -21.32
C PHE A 255 5.62 4.73 -19.83
N LEU A 256 6.31 5.61 -19.10
CA LEU A 256 6.01 5.86 -17.69
C LEU A 256 4.58 6.36 -17.49
N TYR A 257 4.05 7.15 -18.42
CA TYR A 257 2.66 7.60 -18.39
C TYR A 257 1.67 6.43 -18.40
N ASP A 258 1.89 5.43 -19.24
CA ASP A 258 1.00 4.25 -19.32
C ASP A 258 1.04 3.43 -18.03
N GLU A 259 2.21 3.29 -17.39
CA GLU A 259 2.32 2.62 -16.10
C GLU A 259 1.58 3.41 -14.99
N ILE A 260 1.67 4.74 -14.98
CA ILE A 260 0.91 5.58 -14.05
C ILE A 260 -0.59 5.35 -14.23
N ILE A 261 -1.10 5.39 -15.46
CA ILE A 261 -2.54 5.20 -15.73
C ILE A 261 -2.99 3.80 -15.33
N LYS A 262 -2.19 2.76 -15.63
CA LYS A 262 -2.45 1.38 -15.24
C LYS A 262 -2.55 1.24 -13.71
N ARG A 263 -1.61 1.82 -12.96
CA ARG A 263 -1.61 1.76 -11.49
C ARG A 263 -2.74 2.55 -10.86
N LEU A 264 -3.09 3.70 -11.40
CA LEU A 264 -4.27 4.46 -10.96
C LEU A 264 -5.57 3.66 -11.19
N SER A 265 -5.67 2.96 -12.34
CA SER A 265 -6.80 2.08 -12.60
C SER A 265 -6.88 0.93 -11.59
N LYS A 266 -5.75 0.28 -11.30
CA LYS A 266 -5.66 -0.76 -10.27
C LYS A 266 -6.05 -0.21 -8.90
N CYS A 267 -5.53 0.94 -8.50
CA CYS A 267 -5.87 1.57 -7.23
C CYS A 267 -7.38 1.84 -7.09
N MET A 268 -8.05 2.25 -8.17
CA MET A 268 -9.52 2.40 -8.18
C MET A 268 -10.25 1.05 -8.05
N GLN A 269 -9.74 -0.01 -8.69
CA GLN A 269 -10.31 -1.35 -8.55
C GLN A 269 -10.16 -1.88 -7.11
N GLU A 270 -8.98 -1.69 -6.50
CA GLU A 270 -8.74 -2.04 -5.10
C GLU A 270 -9.61 -1.22 -4.14
N LEU A 271 -9.78 0.08 -4.41
CA LEU A 271 -10.70 0.93 -3.65
C LEU A 271 -12.13 0.40 -3.71
N GLU A 272 -12.63 0.07 -4.89
CA GLU A 272 -13.99 -0.47 -5.08
C GLU A 272 -14.14 -1.81 -4.36
N TYR A 273 -13.16 -2.68 -4.50
CA TYR A 273 -13.13 -3.99 -3.86
C TYR A 273 -13.10 -3.90 -2.34
N CYS A 274 -12.12 -3.20 -1.77
CA CYS A 274 -11.97 -3.05 -0.32
C CYS A 274 -13.15 -2.30 0.33
N SER A 275 -13.78 -1.38 -0.41
CA SER A 275 -14.97 -0.67 0.10
C SER A 275 -16.12 -1.59 0.43
N LYS A 276 -16.25 -2.74 -0.25
CA LYS A 276 -17.32 -3.75 0.02
C LYS A 276 -17.20 -4.36 1.42
N TYR A 277 -15.96 -4.57 1.89
CA TYR A 277 -15.66 -5.20 3.17
C TYR A 277 -15.40 -4.19 4.29
N SER A 278 -15.25 -2.90 3.96
CA SER A 278 -14.81 -1.87 4.90
C SER A 278 -15.88 -1.35 5.85
N GLU A 279 -17.12 -1.81 5.76
CA GLU A 279 -18.25 -1.32 6.56
C GLU A 279 -18.39 0.22 6.55
N GLY A 280 -17.89 0.88 5.50
CA GLY A 280 -17.87 2.33 5.38
C GLY A 280 -16.77 3.03 6.20
N PHE A 281 -15.74 2.31 6.63
CA PHE A 281 -14.51 2.91 7.14
C PHE A 281 -13.70 3.55 6.00
N ILE A 282 -13.57 2.88 4.86
CA ILE A 282 -12.97 3.46 3.66
C ILE A 282 -14.01 4.37 3.01
N ARG A 283 -13.87 5.70 3.21
CA ARG A 283 -14.80 6.72 2.68
C ARG A 283 -14.28 7.40 1.43
N ILE A 284 -13.18 6.93 0.90
CA ILE A 284 -12.60 7.47 -0.32
C ILE A 284 -13.53 7.13 -1.49
N SER A 285 -13.79 8.09 -2.36
CA SER A 285 -14.60 7.93 -3.57
C SER A 285 -13.95 8.58 -4.78
N THR A 286 -12.88 9.33 -4.58
CA THR A 286 -12.23 10.11 -5.64
C THR A 286 -10.71 10.05 -5.51
N LEU A 287 -10.02 9.82 -6.62
CA LEU A 287 -8.60 10.08 -6.76
C LEU A 287 -8.44 11.36 -7.60
N SER A 288 -7.80 12.38 -7.04
CA SER A 288 -7.41 13.60 -7.76
C SER A 288 -5.97 13.44 -8.23
N VAL A 289 -5.73 13.61 -9.52
CA VAL A 289 -4.43 13.32 -10.12
C VAL A 289 -3.85 14.57 -10.78
N GLU A 290 -2.60 14.88 -10.45
CA GLU A 290 -1.79 15.89 -11.12
C GLU A 290 -0.49 15.24 -11.63
N ILE A 291 -0.24 15.33 -12.93
CA ILE A 291 1.00 14.86 -13.55
C ILE A 291 1.76 16.08 -14.09
N HIS A 292 2.87 16.39 -13.46
CA HIS A 292 3.75 17.50 -13.82
C HIS A 292 4.88 17.00 -14.72
N ILE A 293 4.91 17.43 -15.97
CA ILE A 293 6.03 17.19 -16.89
C ILE A 293 7.07 18.28 -16.63
N MET A 294 8.23 17.89 -16.13
CA MET A 294 9.24 18.82 -15.66
C MET A 294 10.07 19.40 -16.81
N ASN A 295 10.36 20.68 -16.71
CA ASN A 295 11.17 21.37 -17.72
C ASN A 295 12.62 20.87 -17.66
N PRO A 296 13.24 20.47 -18.79
CA PRO A 296 14.61 19.94 -18.80
C PRO A 296 15.68 21.00 -18.45
N VAL A 297 15.38 22.29 -18.61
CA VAL A 297 16.30 23.39 -18.32
C VAL A 297 16.06 23.93 -16.90
N THR A 298 14.79 24.15 -16.53
CA THR A 298 14.41 24.64 -15.22
C THR A 298 13.69 23.53 -14.44
N THR A 299 14.45 22.58 -13.92
CA THR A 299 13.95 21.33 -13.31
C THR A 299 12.99 21.50 -12.13
N HIS A 300 12.88 22.71 -11.57
CA HIS A 300 11.96 23.05 -10.48
C HIS A 300 10.59 23.56 -10.94
N ARG A 301 10.36 23.72 -12.25
CA ARG A 301 9.08 24.17 -12.79
C ARG A 301 8.55 23.18 -13.84
N PRO A 302 7.28 22.82 -13.78
CA PRO A 302 6.68 22.02 -14.83
C PRO A 302 6.55 22.86 -16.13
N MET A 303 6.81 22.23 -17.27
CA MET A 303 6.50 22.81 -18.57
C MET A 303 5.05 22.51 -19.00
N ASN A 304 4.47 21.45 -18.44
CA ASN A 304 3.08 21.08 -18.64
C ASN A 304 2.55 20.37 -17.40
N THR A 305 1.24 20.46 -17.16
CA THR A 305 0.55 19.78 -16.06
C THR A 305 -0.77 19.22 -16.56
N LEU A 306 -0.93 17.90 -16.43
CA LEU A 306 -2.18 17.20 -16.69
C LEU A 306 -2.93 17.05 -15.37
N LYS A 307 -4.23 17.35 -15.36
CA LYS A 307 -5.10 17.26 -14.18
C LYS A 307 -6.39 16.54 -14.54
N PHE A 308 -6.72 15.53 -13.76
CA PHE A 308 -7.98 14.82 -13.88
C PHE A 308 -8.39 14.20 -12.56
N SER A 309 -9.61 13.69 -12.47
CA SER A 309 -10.12 12.98 -11.30
C SER A 309 -10.76 11.68 -11.73
N LEU A 310 -10.44 10.61 -10.99
CA LEU A 310 -11.08 9.31 -11.12
C LEU A 310 -12.09 9.17 -9.98
N ARG A 311 -13.29 8.68 -10.30
CA ARG A 311 -14.36 8.50 -9.31
C ARG A 311 -14.86 7.07 -9.39
N LEU A 312 -15.31 6.53 -8.28
CA LEU A 312 -15.97 5.24 -8.27
C LEU A 312 -17.13 5.25 -9.27
N SER A 313 -17.12 4.29 -10.21
CA SER A 313 -18.11 4.20 -11.27
C SER A 313 -19.45 3.63 -10.80
N GLY A 314 -19.47 3.04 -9.60
CA GLY A 314 -20.64 2.38 -9.06
C GLY A 314 -20.95 1.04 -9.74
N TYR A 315 -22.07 0.44 -9.31
CA TYR A 315 -22.58 -0.83 -9.82
C TYR A 315 -22.97 -0.73 -11.31
N PRO A 316 -22.79 -1.78 -12.15
CA PRO A 316 -22.30 -3.13 -11.77
C PRO A 316 -20.92 -3.50 -12.32
N ASN A 317 -20.21 -2.61 -13.01
CA ASN A 317 -19.04 -2.98 -13.80
C ASN A 317 -17.74 -2.82 -13.00
N ALA A 318 -16.75 -3.66 -13.32
CA ALA A 318 -15.38 -3.41 -12.88
C ALA A 318 -14.93 -2.02 -13.30
N TYR A 319 -14.15 -1.35 -12.43
CA TYR A 319 -13.71 0.01 -12.72
C TYR A 319 -12.89 0.09 -14.01
N ALA A 320 -13.27 1.04 -14.85
CA ALA A 320 -12.50 1.45 -16.02
C ALA A 320 -12.47 2.97 -16.08
N ILE A 321 -11.32 3.55 -16.45
CA ILE A 321 -11.21 4.99 -16.63
C ILE A 321 -12.07 5.40 -17.82
N PRO A 322 -13.05 6.33 -17.67
CA PRO A 322 -13.86 6.81 -18.77
C PRO A 322 -12.99 7.46 -19.86
N GLU A 323 -13.33 7.22 -21.13
CA GLU A 323 -12.50 7.64 -22.28
C GLU A 323 -12.25 9.15 -22.36
N ASP A 324 -13.17 9.96 -21.87
CA ASP A 324 -13.10 11.43 -21.88
C ASP A 324 -12.35 12.02 -20.68
N THR A 325 -11.93 11.17 -19.71
CA THR A 325 -11.24 11.62 -18.51
C THR A 325 -9.79 12.04 -18.79
N LEU A 326 -9.13 11.35 -19.72
CA LEU A 326 -7.71 11.54 -20.00
C LEU A 326 -7.49 12.47 -21.20
N THR A 327 -6.63 13.48 -21.05
CA THR A 327 -6.18 14.36 -22.15
C THR A 327 -5.40 13.55 -23.19
N PHE A 328 -4.58 12.62 -22.77
CA PHE A 328 -3.87 11.68 -23.63
C PHE A 328 -4.24 10.26 -23.21
N LYS A 329 -4.67 9.44 -24.18
CA LYS A 329 -5.08 8.05 -23.91
C LYS A 329 -3.88 7.12 -23.66
N THR A 330 -2.73 7.46 -24.22
CA THR A 330 -1.49 6.65 -24.13
C THR A 330 -0.26 7.53 -23.97
N GLY A 331 0.82 6.95 -23.48
CA GLY A 331 2.13 7.60 -23.39
C GLY A 331 2.69 7.94 -24.77
N GLU A 332 2.38 7.15 -25.80
CA GLU A 332 2.75 7.45 -27.19
C GLU A 332 2.08 8.74 -27.67
N ALA A 333 0.78 8.94 -27.39
CA ALA A 333 0.07 10.17 -27.73
C ALA A 333 0.66 11.38 -26.97
N LEU A 334 1.02 11.21 -25.70
CA LEU A 334 1.70 12.23 -24.90
C LEU A 334 3.07 12.57 -25.50
N ALA A 335 3.86 11.56 -25.85
CA ALA A 335 5.18 11.74 -26.43
C ALA A 335 5.14 12.46 -27.79
N ALA A 336 4.20 12.09 -28.67
CA ALA A 336 3.97 12.73 -29.96
C ALA A 336 3.62 14.23 -29.81
N HIS A 337 2.82 14.59 -28.81
CA HIS A 337 2.52 15.99 -28.51
C HIS A 337 3.77 16.82 -28.21
N PHE A 338 4.73 16.27 -27.45
CA PHE A 338 5.96 16.98 -27.13
C PHE A 338 6.99 16.97 -28.29
N ALA A 339 6.96 15.96 -29.16
CA ALA A 339 7.82 15.95 -30.34
C ALA A 339 7.46 17.10 -31.30
N THR A 340 6.15 17.31 -31.57
CA THR A 340 5.66 18.41 -32.43
C THR A 340 5.94 19.80 -31.85
N GLN A 341 5.95 19.96 -30.53
CA GLN A 341 6.28 21.25 -29.90
C GLN A 341 7.78 21.60 -29.97
N ALA A 342 8.64 20.62 -30.04
CA ALA A 342 10.09 20.81 -30.16
C ALA A 342 10.47 21.31 -31.57
N GLU A 343 9.78 20.82 -32.63
CA GLU A 343 10.01 21.24 -34.02
C GLU A 343 9.53 22.67 -34.30
N VAL A 344 8.54 23.17 -33.58
CA VAL A 344 8.02 24.55 -33.75
C VAL A 344 8.92 25.61 -33.09
N LYS A 345 9.82 25.22 -32.19
CA LYS A 345 10.74 26.12 -31.46
C LYS A 345 12.18 26.08 -31.95
N SER A 346 12.50 25.24 -32.92
CA SER A 346 13.78 25.18 -33.64
C SER A 346 13.71 26.02 -34.93
#